data_61196281801378d286df43874e9cb57f
#
_entry.id   61196281801378d286df43874e9cb57f
#
_cell.length_a   1.000
_cell.length_b   1.000
_cell.length_c   1.000
_cell.angle_alpha   90.00
_cell.angle_beta   90.00
_cell.angle_gamma   90.00
#
_symmetry.space_group_name_H-M   'P 1'
#
loop_
_entity.id
_entity.type
_entity.pdbx_description
1 polymer ?
#
loop_
_entity_poly.entity_id
_entity_poly.type
_entity_poly.pdbx_seq_one_letter_code
_entity_poly.pdbx_strand_id
1 'polypeptide(L)'
;MRNFIACLLLLGLLAGLSACGADDSYLSVRTHVEPSIPATETPQQEEPPTAGNRSELRGAMLSFVRNWTEQGEIRISGYSGDLTADLTETVRYITQEDPIGAYAVDYADAELRGDAQTGTVEVSIVFRRSAAEIDAIVTVSGVNGAHAKIRQALANFDAALTLRIRSYEDADFSGYIRTYCLEHPDSAMALPEVSAAVYPETGETRILELHFTYSQPRDTLRSMQAAVNTILDSAAAYVESGTTPRRCAELLARFLLTRFTYTTAEETPDMPAYDLLSSGRAHSLSFASVFYAECSRAGLACRLVSGTRGGETHWWNLLQLEETWYAVDLMRSVEQGGDSLDLLDPAALRDEGYDWDAEAYPSNPVPEPEEPTEP
;
A
#
# COMPACT_ATOMS: atom_id res chain seq x y z
N MET A 1 -17.01 56.15 32.02
CA MET A 1 -16.01 55.44 31.20
C MET A 1 -16.54 54.96 29.84
N ARG A 2 -17.83 54.63 29.69
CA ARG A 2 -18.42 54.12 28.41
C ARG A 2 -18.56 55.16 27.30
N ASN A 3 -18.67 56.46 27.65
CA ASN A 3 -18.80 57.58 26.68
C ASN A 3 -17.45 58.13 26.19
N PHE A 4 -16.33 57.81 26.88
CA PHE A 4 -15.00 58.26 26.46
C PHE A 4 -14.41 57.35 25.37
N ILE A 5 -14.78 56.10 25.33
CA ILE A 5 -14.31 55.12 24.33
C ILE A 5 -15.01 55.38 22.97
N ALA A 6 -16.29 55.80 23.00
CA ALA A 6 -17.03 56.12 21.78
C ALA A 6 -16.51 57.40 21.07
N CYS A 7 -16.03 58.40 21.82
CA CYS A 7 -15.41 59.58 21.23
C CYS A 7 -14.01 59.32 20.62
N LEU A 8 -13.23 58.40 21.18
CA LEU A 8 -11.93 58.02 20.63
C LEU A 8 -12.05 57.22 19.30
N LEU A 9 -13.10 56.41 19.17
CA LEU A 9 -13.38 55.68 17.92
C LEU A 9 -13.91 56.59 16.82
N LEU A 10 -14.67 57.64 17.14
CA LEU A 10 -15.12 58.60 16.16
C LEU A 10 -13.99 59.53 15.69
N LEU A 11 -13.02 59.90 16.53
CA LEU A 11 -11.84 60.68 16.13
C LEU A 11 -10.89 59.85 15.26
N GLY A 12 -10.79 58.54 15.46
CA GLY A 12 -10.03 57.66 14.61
C GLY A 12 -10.58 57.50 13.19
N LEU A 13 -11.92 57.60 13.03
CA LEU A 13 -12.57 57.50 11.72
C LEU A 13 -12.48 58.81 10.91
N LEU A 14 -12.31 59.97 11.54
CA LEU A 14 -12.19 61.26 10.87
C LEU A 14 -10.73 61.57 10.42
N ALA A 15 -9.75 60.93 10.99
CA ALA A 15 -8.36 61.07 10.56
C ALA A 15 -7.99 60.20 9.34
N GLY A 16 -8.83 59.25 8.96
CA GLY A 16 -8.65 58.35 7.80
C GLY A 16 -9.11 58.92 6.44
N LEU A 17 -9.72 60.10 6.41
CA LEU A 17 -10.32 60.66 5.19
C LEU A 17 -9.54 61.80 4.55
N SER A 18 -8.33 62.13 5.01
CA SER A 18 -7.53 63.27 4.50
C SER A 18 -6.25 62.86 3.79
N ALA A 19 -6.21 61.73 3.12
CA ALA A 19 -5.10 61.31 2.29
C ALA A 19 -5.56 60.96 0.86
N CYS A 20 -6.28 61.90 0.21
CA CYS A 20 -6.35 61.93 -1.24
C CYS A 20 -5.49 63.12 -1.69
N GLY A 21 -4.15 62.91 -1.72
CA GLY A 21 -3.28 63.72 -2.51
C GLY A 21 -3.47 63.34 -3.97
N ALA A 22 -3.88 64.32 -4.77
CA ALA A 22 -3.93 64.22 -6.22
C ALA A 22 -2.48 64.13 -6.73
N ASP A 23 -1.93 62.96 -6.86
CA ASP A 23 -0.81 62.74 -7.77
C ASP A 23 -1.43 62.32 -9.11
N ASP A 24 -1.39 63.29 -10.04
CA ASP A 24 -1.60 63.10 -11.47
C ASP A 24 -0.46 62.25 -12.04
N SER A 25 -0.25 61.06 -11.54
CA SER A 25 0.52 60.06 -12.28
C SER A 25 -0.43 59.36 -13.25
N TYR A 26 -0.47 59.86 -14.46
CA TYR A 26 -1.11 59.16 -15.58
C TYR A 26 -0.64 57.72 -15.59
N LEU A 27 -1.57 56.81 -15.37
CA LEU A 27 -1.37 55.42 -15.76
C LEU A 27 -1.00 55.44 -17.24
N SER A 28 0.25 55.19 -17.52
CA SER A 28 0.71 54.99 -18.90
C SER A 28 -0.15 53.85 -19.44
N VAL A 29 -1.03 54.13 -20.36
CA VAL A 29 -1.72 53.12 -21.13
C VAL A 29 -0.64 52.32 -21.79
N ARG A 30 -0.36 51.10 -21.24
CA ARG A 30 0.44 50.12 -21.96
C ARG A 30 -0.25 49.91 -23.28
N THR A 31 0.41 50.35 -24.36
CA THR A 31 0.00 49.96 -25.71
C THR A 31 -0.28 48.45 -25.66
N HIS A 32 -1.50 48.08 -25.97
CA HIS A 32 -1.84 46.69 -26.13
C HIS A 32 -0.90 46.17 -27.22
N VAL A 33 0.19 45.50 -26.80
CA VAL A 33 0.86 44.60 -27.70
C VAL A 33 -0.15 43.50 -27.87
N GLU A 34 -0.75 43.42 -29.05
CA GLU A 34 -1.52 42.21 -29.42
C GLU A 34 -0.65 41.04 -29.03
N PRO A 35 -1.13 40.09 -28.20
CA PRO A 35 -0.35 38.89 -27.97
C PRO A 35 -0.10 38.30 -29.36
N SER A 36 1.15 38.25 -29.77
CA SER A 36 1.54 37.42 -30.89
C SER A 36 1.00 36.04 -30.54
N ILE A 37 -0.09 35.65 -31.21
CA ILE A 37 -0.53 34.26 -31.14
C ILE A 37 0.72 33.52 -31.57
N PRO A 38 1.37 32.72 -30.67
CA PRO A 38 2.47 31.88 -31.13
C PRO A 38 1.90 31.15 -32.32
N ALA A 39 2.57 31.22 -33.45
CA ALA A 39 2.16 30.48 -34.62
C ALA A 39 1.88 29.08 -34.10
N THR A 40 0.66 28.61 -34.27
CA THR A 40 0.28 27.24 -33.90
C THR A 40 1.35 26.42 -34.60
N GLU A 41 2.32 25.91 -33.83
CA GLU A 41 3.28 24.95 -34.36
C GLU A 41 2.39 23.87 -34.97
N THR A 42 2.39 23.82 -36.28
CA THR A 42 1.76 22.69 -37.02
C THR A 42 2.38 21.48 -36.32
N PRO A 43 1.56 20.55 -35.77
CA PRO A 43 2.09 19.36 -35.16
C PRO A 43 3.12 18.81 -36.15
N GLN A 44 4.40 18.79 -35.75
CA GLN A 44 5.42 18.13 -36.53
C GLN A 44 4.93 16.71 -36.67
N GLN A 45 4.46 16.33 -37.85
CA GLN A 45 4.08 14.99 -38.15
C GLN A 45 5.38 14.19 -38.01
N GLU A 46 5.57 13.54 -36.85
CA GLU A 46 6.72 12.66 -36.65
C GLU A 46 6.76 11.68 -37.80
N GLU A 47 7.89 11.59 -38.47
CA GLU A 47 8.02 10.64 -39.57
C GLU A 47 7.79 9.23 -39.03
N PRO A 48 7.01 8.39 -39.74
CA PRO A 48 6.77 7.02 -39.33
C PRO A 48 8.08 6.29 -39.06
N PRO A 49 8.19 5.51 -37.95
CA PRO A 49 9.36 4.71 -37.71
C PRO A 49 9.68 3.79 -38.85
N THR A 50 10.96 3.47 -39.05
CA THR A 50 11.40 2.60 -40.14
C THR A 50 11.90 1.27 -39.57
N ALA A 51 11.61 0.15 -40.25
CA ALA A 51 12.08 -1.17 -39.87
C ALA A 51 12.66 -1.93 -41.06
N GLY A 52 13.90 -2.41 -40.91
CA GLY A 52 14.59 -3.29 -41.86
C GLY A 52 14.84 -4.71 -41.32
N ASN A 53 14.40 -5.01 -40.08
CA ASN A 53 14.53 -6.31 -39.45
C ASN A 53 13.53 -6.46 -38.29
N ARG A 54 13.43 -7.69 -37.75
CA ARG A 54 12.51 -8.05 -36.66
C ARG A 54 12.70 -7.20 -35.38
N SER A 55 13.93 -6.86 -35.02
CA SER A 55 14.19 -6.09 -33.79
C SER A 55 13.65 -4.66 -33.92
N GLU A 56 13.88 -4.02 -35.08
CA GLU A 56 13.38 -2.68 -35.36
C GLU A 56 11.85 -2.66 -35.46
N LEU A 57 11.25 -3.66 -36.14
CA LEU A 57 9.80 -3.84 -36.22
C LEU A 57 9.18 -3.95 -34.82
N ARG A 58 9.72 -4.83 -33.98
CA ARG A 58 9.27 -5.00 -32.59
C ARG A 58 9.43 -3.71 -31.78
N GLY A 59 10.57 -3.03 -31.93
CA GLY A 59 10.83 -1.76 -31.24
C GLY A 59 9.82 -0.67 -31.62
N ALA A 60 9.49 -0.55 -32.91
CA ALA A 60 8.49 0.39 -33.41
C ALA A 60 7.08 0.08 -32.87
N MET A 61 6.65 -1.17 -32.93
CA MET A 61 5.35 -1.57 -32.39
C MET A 61 5.25 -1.39 -30.87
N LEU A 62 6.32 -1.69 -30.11
CA LEU A 62 6.37 -1.44 -28.66
C LEU A 62 6.34 0.06 -28.34
N SER A 63 6.85 0.93 -29.21
CA SER A 63 6.72 2.37 -29.01
C SER A 63 5.27 2.84 -29.12
N PHE A 64 4.48 2.26 -30.01
CA PHE A 64 3.04 2.54 -30.12
C PHE A 64 2.31 2.14 -28.83
N VAL A 65 2.62 0.97 -28.26
CA VAL A 65 2.04 0.55 -26.98
C VAL A 65 2.38 1.53 -25.86
N ARG A 66 3.65 1.92 -25.72
CA ARG A 66 4.13 2.83 -24.67
C ARG A 66 3.56 4.25 -24.80
N ASN A 67 3.35 4.70 -26.04
CA ASN A 67 2.81 6.02 -26.33
C ASN A 67 1.29 6.02 -26.49
N TRP A 68 0.63 4.91 -26.17
CA TRP A 68 -0.82 4.74 -26.29
C TRP A 68 -1.34 5.14 -27.68
N THR A 69 -0.67 4.65 -28.74
CA THR A 69 -0.99 4.95 -30.14
C THR A 69 -1.88 3.85 -30.70
N GLU A 70 -3.15 4.18 -30.95
CA GLU A 70 -4.15 3.21 -31.47
C GLU A 70 -3.94 2.86 -32.92
N GLN A 71 -3.45 3.79 -33.75
CA GLN A 71 -3.19 3.62 -35.18
C GLN A 71 -1.78 4.14 -35.47
N GLY A 72 -0.96 3.33 -36.10
CA GLY A 72 0.41 3.68 -36.43
C GLY A 72 0.84 3.09 -37.77
N GLU A 73 1.83 3.71 -38.39
CA GLU A 73 2.46 3.22 -39.62
C GLU A 73 3.95 2.99 -39.38
N ILE A 74 4.49 1.89 -39.92
CA ILE A 74 5.92 1.57 -39.93
C ILE A 74 6.38 1.43 -41.38
N ARG A 75 7.36 2.26 -41.78
CA ARG A 75 7.95 2.19 -43.10
C ARG A 75 8.93 1.01 -43.15
N ILE A 76 8.78 0.16 -44.18
CA ILE A 76 9.69 -0.95 -44.42
C ILE A 76 10.83 -0.48 -45.36
N SER A 77 12.08 -0.83 -44.99
CA SER A 77 13.26 -0.47 -45.77
C SER A 77 14.22 -1.66 -45.85
N GLY A 78 14.15 -2.39 -47.00
CA GLY A 78 15.04 -3.51 -47.27
C GLY A 78 15.00 -4.60 -46.19
N TYR A 79 13.78 -5.05 -45.88
CA TYR A 79 13.57 -5.99 -44.76
C TYR A 79 14.33 -7.30 -44.92
N SER A 80 15.09 -7.66 -43.91
CA SER A 80 15.83 -8.94 -43.84
C SER A 80 15.07 -9.95 -42.98
N GLY A 81 14.60 -11.04 -43.62
CA GLY A 81 13.83 -12.10 -42.99
C GLY A 81 12.43 -12.29 -43.59
N ASP A 82 11.61 -13.10 -42.93
CA ASP A 82 10.21 -13.29 -43.27
C ASP A 82 9.33 -12.28 -42.55
N LEU A 83 9.03 -11.17 -43.24
CA LEU A 83 8.25 -10.07 -42.64
C LEU A 83 6.87 -10.55 -42.17
N THR A 84 6.20 -11.46 -42.84
CA THR A 84 4.87 -11.95 -42.48
C THR A 84 4.92 -12.78 -41.20
N ALA A 85 5.90 -13.68 -41.10
CA ALA A 85 6.12 -14.46 -39.89
C ALA A 85 6.52 -13.55 -38.71
N ASP A 86 7.40 -12.56 -38.95
CA ASP A 86 7.86 -11.64 -37.94
C ASP A 86 6.77 -10.66 -37.45
N LEU A 87 5.82 -10.27 -38.30
CA LEU A 87 4.62 -9.50 -37.90
C LEU A 87 3.76 -10.32 -36.93
N THR A 88 3.40 -11.54 -37.30
CA THR A 88 2.59 -12.45 -36.47
C THR A 88 3.23 -12.68 -35.12
N GLU A 89 4.54 -12.94 -35.10
CA GLU A 89 5.31 -13.18 -33.88
C GLU A 89 5.45 -11.90 -33.01
N THR A 90 5.56 -10.74 -33.64
CA THR A 90 5.65 -9.47 -32.91
C THR A 90 4.32 -9.10 -32.26
N VAL A 91 3.19 -9.30 -32.94
CA VAL A 91 1.86 -9.12 -32.35
C VAL A 91 1.66 -10.07 -31.15
N ARG A 92 2.02 -11.35 -31.33
CA ARG A 92 1.95 -12.34 -30.24
C ARG A 92 2.83 -11.93 -29.06
N TYR A 93 4.08 -11.51 -29.32
CA TYR A 93 5.00 -11.05 -28.27
C TYR A 93 4.42 -9.86 -27.50
N ILE A 94 3.87 -8.86 -28.19
CA ILE A 94 3.30 -7.67 -27.56
C ILE A 94 2.11 -8.06 -26.67
N THR A 95 1.21 -8.86 -27.17
CA THR A 95 -0.03 -9.18 -26.45
C THR A 95 0.13 -10.22 -25.35
N GLN A 96 1.20 -11.04 -25.37
CA GLN A 96 1.35 -12.19 -24.48
C GLN A 96 2.66 -12.21 -23.66
N GLU A 97 3.73 -11.53 -24.10
CA GLU A 97 5.06 -11.64 -23.47
C GLU A 97 5.64 -10.28 -23.00
N ASP A 98 5.34 -9.18 -23.70
CA ASP A 98 5.76 -7.85 -23.21
C ASP A 98 4.91 -7.46 -21.99
N PRO A 99 5.53 -7.08 -20.85
CA PRO A 99 4.75 -6.78 -19.65
C PRO A 99 3.72 -5.67 -19.83
N ILE A 100 4.09 -4.57 -20.50
CA ILE A 100 3.15 -3.45 -20.71
C ILE A 100 2.10 -3.85 -21.75
N GLY A 101 2.50 -4.52 -22.82
CA GLY A 101 1.59 -4.99 -23.85
C GLY A 101 0.57 -5.99 -23.30
N ALA A 102 1.03 -7.02 -22.59
CA ALA A 102 0.16 -8.03 -21.95
C ALA A 102 -0.81 -7.40 -20.93
N TYR A 103 -0.42 -6.33 -20.25
CA TYR A 103 -1.27 -5.59 -19.32
C TYR A 103 -2.27 -4.67 -20.02
N ALA A 104 -1.81 -3.92 -21.03
CA ALA A 104 -2.54 -2.79 -21.57
C ALA A 104 -3.32 -3.06 -22.86
N VAL A 105 -2.87 -4.05 -23.69
CA VAL A 105 -3.44 -4.32 -25.01
C VAL A 105 -4.48 -5.42 -24.94
N ASP A 106 -5.66 -5.15 -25.47
CA ASP A 106 -6.72 -6.14 -25.65
C ASP A 106 -6.52 -6.90 -26.95
N TYR A 107 -6.28 -6.16 -28.03
CA TYR A 107 -6.08 -6.70 -29.37
C TYR A 107 -5.07 -5.84 -30.13
N ALA A 108 -4.24 -6.48 -30.95
CA ALA A 108 -3.36 -5.80 -31.89
C ALA A 108 -3.38 -6.52 -33.24
N ASP A 109 -3.30 -5.76 -34.32
CA ASP A 109 -3.18 -6.25 -35.68
C ASP A 109 -2.13 -5.44 -36.43
N ALA A 110 -1.52 -6.08 -37.44
CA ALA A 110 -0.50 -5.45 -38.27
C ALA A 110 -0.56 -6.00 -39.69
N GLU A 111 -0.89 -5.13 -40.65
CA GLU A 111 -1.04 -5.48 -42.07
C GLU A 111 0.04 -4.83 -42.93
N LEU A 112 0.68 -5.63 -43.81
CA LEU A 112 1.62 -5.12 -44.80
C LEU A 112 0.86 -4.54 -46.02
N ARG A 113 1.16 -3.29 -46.35
CA ARG A 113 0.76 -2.63 -47.60
C ARG A 113 1.98 -2.49 -48.52
N GLY A 114 1.94 -3.14 -49.68
CA GLY A 114 3.05 -3.17 -50.61
C GLY A 114 3.94 -4.41 -50.45
N ASP A 115 5.25 -4.25 -50.53
CA ASP A 115 6.22 -5.35 -50.49
C ASP A 115 7.21 -5.21 -49.32
N ALA A 116 7.97 -6.29 -49.04
CA ALA A 116 8.93 -6.33 -47.93
C ALA A 116 10.19 -5.47 -48.16
N GLN A 117 10.33 -4.76 -49.27
CA GLN A 117 11.49 -3.90 -49.53
C GLN A 117 11.18 -2.42 -49.29
N THR A 118 9.96 -1.98 -49.67
CA THR A 118 9.59 -0.56 -49.67
C THR A 118 8.16 -0.31 -49.18
N GLY A 119 7.49 -1.33 -48.63
CA GLY A 119 6.11 -1.26 -48.16
C GLY A 119 5.95 -0.48 -46.84
N THR A 120 4.72 -0.48 -46.37
CA THR A 120 4.32 0.12 -45.08
C THR A 120 3.52 -0.90 -44.30
N VAL A 121 3.79 -1.04 -43.01
CA VAL A 121 2.97 -1.83 -42.09
C VAL A 121 2.02 -0.89 -41.37
N GLU A 122 0.72 -1.13 -41.58
CA GLU A 122 -0.36 -0.47 -40.85
C GLU A 122 -0.59 -1.27 -39.54
N VAL A 123 -0.49 -0.59 -38.39
CA VAL A 123 -0.67 -1.20 -37.06
C VAL A 123 -1.91 -0.64 -36.41
N SER A 124 -2.76 -1.51 -35.89
CA SER A 124 -3.95 -1.15 -35.11
C SER A 124 -3.89 -1.80 -33.76
N ILE A 125 -4.06 -1.01 -32.69
CA ILE A 125 -4.00 -1.46 -31.28
C ILE A 125 -5.28 -1.04 -30.58
N VAL A 126 -5.94 -1.99 -29.95
CA VAL A 126 -7.07 -1.74 -29.06
C VAL A 126 -6.58 -1.90 -27.62
N PHE A 127 -6.66 -0.83 -26.86
CA PHE A 127 -6.23 -0.83 -25.46
C PHE A 127 -7.38 -1.17 -24.52
N ARG A 128 -7.11 -2.02 -23.52
CA ARG A 128 -7.99 -2.25 -22.37
C ARG A 128 -7.68 -1.33 -21.18
N ARG A 129 -6.54 -0.61 -21.25
CA ARG A 129 -6.10 0.37 -20.23
C ARG A 129 -5.94 1.74 -20.88
N SER A 130 -6.24 2.76 -20.13
CA SER A 130 -6.02 4.16 -20.55
C SER A 130 -4.52 4.53 -20.48
N ALA A 131 -4.14 5.62 -21.17
CA ALA A 131 -2.79 6.17 -21.06
C ALA A 131 -2.41 6.50 -19.60
N ALA A 132 -3.35 7.04 -18.81
CA ALA A 132 -3.11 7.38 -17.42
C ALA A 132 -2.83 6.15 -16.54
N GLU A 133 -3.47 5.01 -16.81
CA GLU A 133 -3.19 3.75 -16.09
C GLU A 133 -1.80 3.20 -16.46
N ILE A 134 -1.38 3.34 -17.72
CA ILE A 134 -0.04 2.94 -18.15
C ILE A 134 1.03 3.85 -17.52
N ASP A 135 0.80 5.15 -17.49
CA ASP A 135 1.71 6.14 -16.89
C ASP A 135 1.83 5.98 -15.36
N ALA A 136 0.79 5.45 -14.72
CA ALA A 136 0.77 5.20 -13.29
C ALA A 136 1.59 3.96 -12.87
N ILE A 137 2.10 3.16 -13.80
CA ILE A 137 2.88 1.95 -13.49
C ILE A 137 4.20 2.30 -12.80
N VAL A 138 4.36 1.85 -11.56
CA VAL A 138 5.60 2.05 -10.79
C VAL A 138 6.55 0.88 -11.01
N THR A 139 7.79 1.15 -11.43
CA THR A 139 8.80 0.10 -11.60
C THR A 139 9.55 -0.16 -10.29
N VAL A 140 9.64 -1.42 -9.90
CA VAL A 140 10.38 -1.90 -8.72
C VAL A 140 11.22 -3.14 -9.08
N SER A 141 12.10 -3.57 -8.16
CA SER A 141 12.88 -4.80 -8.32
C SER A 141 12.58 -5.77 -7.18
N GLY A 142 12.26 -7.01 -7.53
CA GLY A 142 12.00 -8.11 -6.61
C GLY A 142 10.82 -7.89 -5.66
N VAL A 143 10.56 -8.90 -4.84
CA VAL A 143 9.44 -8.94 -3.86
C VAL A 143 9.57 -7.83 -2.82
N ASN A 144 10.77 -7.55 -2.32
CA ASN A 144 10.98 -6.50 -1.31
C ASN A 144 10.62 -5.10 -1.81
N GLY A 145 10.92 -4.81 -3.09
CA GLY A 145 10.53 -3.56 -3.74
C GLY A 145 9.01 -3.45 -3.87
N ALA A 146 8.33 -4.55 -4.22
CA ALA A 146 6.88 -4.61 -4.27
C ALA A 146 6.26 -4.40 -2.89
N HIS A 147 6.74 -5.10 -1.86
CA HIS A 147 6.28 -4.94 -0.48
C HIS A 147 6.40 -3.50 0.02
N ALA A 148 7.50 -2.78 -0.31
CA ALA A 148 7.67 -1.39 0.08
C ALA A 148 6.58 -0.48 -0.53
N LYS A 149 6.21 -0.71 -1.79
CA LYS A 149 5.14 0.05 -2.47
C LYS A 149 3.75 -0.34 -1.98
N ILE A 150 3.52 -1.61 -1.71
CA ILE A 150 2.28 -2.09 -1.10
C ILE A 150 2.06 -1.41 0.26
N ARG A 151 3.06 -1.41 1.15
CA ARG A 151 2.96 -0.69 2.44
C ARG A 151 2.61 0.79 2.28
N GLN A 152 3.21 1.46 1.29
CA GLN A 152 2.90 2.85 1.00
C GLN A 152 1.46 3.05 0.55
N ALA A 153 0.94 2.17 -0.33
CA ALA A 153 -0.43 2.22 -0.82
C ALA A 153 -1.44 1.97 0.32
N LEU A 154 -1.17 0.97 1.19
CA LEU A 154 -2.01 0.67 2.36
C LEU A 154 -2.04 1.83 3.36
N ALA A 155 -0.89 2.45 3.66
CA ALA A 155 -0.81 3.61 4.55
C ALA A 155 -1.55 4.84 4.00
N ASN A 156 -1.69 4.93 2.68
CA ASN A 156 -2.45 5.98 2.02
C ASN A 156 -3.92 5.64 1.83
N PHE A 157 -4.33 4.40 2.06
CA PHE A 157 -5.64 3.85 1.67
C PHE A 157 -5.91 4.05 0.18
N ASP A 158 -4.90 3.75 -0.67
CA ASP A 158 -5.05 3.81 -2.12
C ASP A 158 -5.98 2.70 -2.60
N ALA A 159 -6.80 2.96 -3.62
CA ALA A 159 -7.74 1.97 -4.14
C ALA A 159 -7.10 0.99 -5.14
N ALA A 160 -5.93 1.33 -5.69
CA ALA A 160 -5.22 0.49 -6.64
C ALA A 160 -3.71 0.77 -6.61
N LEU A 161 -2.94 -0.22 -7.02
CA LEU A 161 -1.50 -0.13 -7.19
C LEU A 161 -1.07 -1.03 -8.35
N THR A 162 -0.39 -0.47 -9.34
CA THR A 162 0.16 -1.23 -10.46
C THR A 162 1.68 -1.15 -10.45
N LEU A 163 2.32 -2.31 -10.36
CA LEU A 163 3.77 -2.44 -10.25
C LEU A 163 4.35 -3.22 -11.43
N ARG A 164 5.37 -2.67 -12.08
CA ARG A 164 6.25 -3.42 -12.96
C ARG A 164 7.42 -3.96 -12.14
N ILE A 165 7.43 -5.26 -11.88
CA ILE A 165 8.42 -5.93 -11.04
C ILE A 165 9.47 -6.58 -11.93
N ARG A 166 10.72 -6.11 -11.82
CA ARG A 166 11.89 -6.78 -12.41
C ARG A 166 12.34 -7.89 -11.49
N SER A 167 12.86 -8.99 -12.05
CA SER A 167 13.21 -10.20 -11.29
C SER A 167 12.02 -10.64 -10.43
N TYR A 168 10.89 -10.88 -11.12
CA TYR A 168 9.66 -11.30 -10.51
C TYR A 168 9.78 -12.72 -9.96
N GLU A 169 9.39 -12.89 -8.72
CA GLU A 169 9.23 -14.17 -8.05
C GLU A 169 7.79 -14.31 -7.59
N ASP A 170 7.22 -15.51 -7.70
CA ASP A 170 5.87 -15.77 -7.22
C ASP A 170 5.85 -15.63 -5.69
N ALA A 171 4.93 -14.80 -5.19
CA ALA A 171 4.76 -14.52 -3.78
C ALA A 171 3.27 -14.35 -3.45
N ASP A 172 2.89 -14.70 -2.23
CA ASP A 172 1.55 -14.44 -1.71
C ASP A 172 1.42 -12.97 -1.27
N PHE A 173 1.15 -12.08 -2.23
CA PHE A 173 0.93 -10.67 -1.95
C PHE A 173 -0.33 -10.43 -1.12
N SER A 174 -1.38 -11.25 -1.27
CA SER A 174 -2.63 -11.11 -0.50
C SER A 174 -2.41 -11.47 0.96
N GLY A 175 -1.73 -12.57 1.23
CA GLY A 175 -1.33 -12.94 2.59
C GLY A 175 -0.41 -11.92 3.24
N TYR A 176 0.57 -11.38 2.46
CA TYR A 176 1.43 -10.30 2.95
C TYR A 176 0.64 -9.05 3.34
N ILE A 177 -0.31 -8.60 2.49
CA ILE A 177 -1.15 -7.42 2.77
C ILE A 177 -1.96 -7.64 4.06
N ARG A 178 -2.60 -8.81 4.18
CA ARG A 178 -3.37 -9.16 5.38
C ARG A 178 -2.48 -9.13 6.64
N THR A 179 -1.35 -9.80 6.63
CA THR A 179 -0.42 -9.84 7.76
C THR A 179 0.06 -8.44 8.12
N TYR A 180 0.45 -7.63 7.13
CA TYR A 180 0.92 -6.27 7.36
C TYR A 180 -0.15 -5.39 8.03
N CYS A 181 -1.40 -5.42 7.56
CA CYS A 181 -2.48 -4.63 8.17
C CYS A 181 -2.76 -5.05 9.62
N LEU A 182 -2.67 -6.35 9.92
CA LEU A 182 -2.89 -6.85 11.29
C LEU A 182 -1.74 -6.49 12.24
N GLU A 183 -0.52 -6.48 11.75
CA GLU A 183 0.68 -6.17 12.54
C GLU A 183 0.95 -4.65 12.65
N HIS A 184 0.44 -3.85 11.71
CA HIS A 184 0.71 -2.42 11.65
C HIS A 184 -0.56 -1.56 11.65
N PRO A 185 -1.44 -1.70 12.67
CA PRO A 185 -2.65 -0.89 12.76
C PRO A 185 -2.36 0.60 12.98
N ASP A 186 -1.13 0.96 13.32
CA ASP A 186 -0.63 2.34 13.42
C ASP A 186 -0.39 3.01 12.06
N SER A 187 -0.27 2.24 10.99
CA SER A 187 -0.03 2.75 9.64
C SER A 187 -1.07 2.27 8.61
N ALA A 188 -1.68 1.12 8.83
CA ALA A 188 -2.63 0.48 7.91
C ALA A 188 -3.71 -0.29 8.69
N MET A 189 -4.54 0.41 9.46
CA MET A 189 -5.51 -0.18 10.38
C MET A 189 -6.65 -0.95 9.71
N ALA A 190 -6.93 -0.69 8.43
CA ALA A 190 -8.04 -1.30 7.70
C ALA A 190 -7.57 -2.43 6.79
N LEU A 191 -8.26 -3.56 6.87
CA LEU A 191 -8.07 -4.72 6.02
C LEU A 191 -8.90 -4.54 4.74
N PRO A 192 -8.27 -4.32 3.56
CA PRO A 192 -9.03 -4.29 2.30
C PRO A 192 -9.35 -5.70 1.81
N GLU A 193 -10.44 -5.83 1.05
CA GLU A 193 -10.54 -6.93 0.10
C GLU A 193 -9.56 -6.69 -1.04
N VAL A 194 -8.79 -7.72 -1.40
CA VAL A 194 -7.71 -7.61 -2.38
C VAL A 194 -8.00 -8.47 -3.60
N SER A 195 -7.98 -7.87 -4.79
CA SER A 195 -7.85 -8.63 -6.03
C SER A 195 -6.48 -8.36 -6.64
N ALA A 196 -5.85 -9.43 -7.14
CA ALA A 196 -4.53 -9.38 -7.75
C ALA A 196 -4.54 -10.03 -9.13
N ALA A 197 -3.86 -9.39 -10.10
CA ALA A 197 -3.62 -9.96 -11.42
C ALA A 197 -2.16 -9.73 -11.82
N VAL A 198 -1.59 -10.65 -12.59
CA VAL A 198 -0.18 -10.61 -13.02
C VAL A 198 -0.09 -10.75 -14.53
N TYR A 199 0.68 -9.87 -15.17
CA TYR A 199 0.86 -9.80 -16.61
C TYR A 199 2.35 -9.68 -17.02
N PRO A 200 2.83 -10.49 -17.96
CA PRO A 200 2.24 -11.73 -18.49
C PRO A 200 2.25 -12.84 -17.42
N GLU A 201 1.65 -13.99 -17.73
CA GLU A 201 1.64 -15.15 -16.83
C GLU A 201 3.04 -15.73 -16.56
N THR A 202 3.97 -15.50 -17.48
CA THR A 202 5.37 -15.98 -17.38
C THR A 202 6.34 -14.85 -17.72
N GLY A 203 7.59 -14.99 -17.33
CA GLY A 203 8.66 -14.04 -17.63
C GLY A 203 9.32 -13.47 -16.38
N GLU A 204 10.52 -12.95 -16.57
CA GLU A 204 11.35 -12.37 -15.51
C GLU A 204 10.86 -10.99 -15.04
N THR A 205 10.21 -10.24 -15.94
CA THR A 205 9.59 -8.96 -15.61
C THR A 205 8.09 -9.09 -15.82
N ARG A 206 7.29 -8.76 -14.79
CA ARG A 206 5.83 -8.84 -14.84
C ARG A 206 5.19 -7.59 -14.26
N ILE A 207 3.95 -7.32 -14.63
CA ILE A 207 3.12 -6.30 -13.99
C ILE A 207 2.21 -6.99 -12.99
N LEU A 208 2.28 -6.57 -11.75
CA LEU A 208 1.34 -6.91 -10.69
C LEU A 208 0.34 -5.76 -10.57
N GLU A 209 -0.93 -6.05 -10.81
CA GLU A 209 -2.05 -5.14 -10.59
C GLU A 209 -2.77 -5.55 -9.32
N LEU A 210 -2.90 -4.62 -8.37
CA LEU A 210 -3.61 -4.80 -7.11
C LEU A 210 -4.76 -3.80 -7.03
N HIS A 211 -5.94 -4.28 -6.66
CA HIS A 211 -7.08 -3.45 -6.30
C HIS A 211 -7.44 -3.69 -4.84
N PHE A 212 -7.65 -2.60 -4.11
CA PHE A 212 -7.99 -2.58 -2.70
C PHE A 212 -9.40 -2.02 -2.52
N THR A 213 -10.32 -2.86 -2.03
CA THR A 213 -11.68 -2.44 -1.71
C THR A 213 -11.82 -2.32 -0.21
N TYR A 214 -12.01 -1.10 0.26
CA TYR A 214 -12.22 -0.79 1.68
C TYR A 214 -13.71 -0.63 1.99
N SER A 215 -14.13 -0.98 3.21
CA SER A 215 -15.51 -0.81 3.69
C SER A 215 -15.92 0.64 3.93
N GLN A 216 -14.94 1.57 4.02
CA GLN A 216 -15.16 2.98 4.27
C GLN A 216 -14.44 3.87 3.26
N PRO A 217 -14.94 5.10 3.00
CA PRO A 217 -14.25 6.08 2.17
C PRO A 217 -12.88 6.48 2.76
N ARG A 218 -11.93 6.80 1.89
CA ARG A 218 -10.54 7.14 2.23
C ARG A 218 -10.40 8.20 3.31
N ASP A 219 -11.18 9.27 3.24
CA ASP A 219 -11.09 10.37 4.22
C ASP A 219 -11.62 9.95 5.61
N THR A 220 -12.62 9.06 5.62
CA THR A 220 -13.11 8.43 6.85
C THR A 220 -12.02 7.55 7.44
N LEU A 221 -11.39 6.68 6.63
CA LEU A 221 -10.28 5.81 7.07
C LEU A 221 -9.11 6.62 7.65
N ARG A 222 -8.75 7.74 7.03
CA ARG A 222 -7.70 8.63 7.56
C ARG A 222 -8.05 9.21 8.94
N SER A 223 -9.31 9.58 9.14
CA SER A 223 -9.78 10.09 10.42
C SER A 223 -9.77 9.00 11.49
N MET A 224 -10.18 7.78 11.13
CA MET A 224 -10.14 6.60 11.99
C MET A 224 -8.70 6.20 12.33
N GLN A 225 -7.79 6.23 11.35
CA GLN A 225 -6.35 5.99 11.57
C GLN A 225 -5.74 6.98 12.57
N ALA A 226 -6.12 8.26 12.48
CA ALA A 226 -5.66 9.27 13.44
C ALA A 226 -6.16 8.99 14.86
N ALA A 227 -7.39 8.48 15.00
CA ALA A 227 -7.93 8.06 16.31
C ALA A 227 -7.17 6.88 16.88
N VAL A 228 -6.89 5.84 16.08
CA VAL A 228 -6.06 4.69 16.47
C VAL A 228 -4.68 5.16 16.94
N ASN A 229 -4.02 6.03 16.18
CA ASN A 229 -2.70 6.55 16.54
C ASN A 229 -2.72 7.33 17.86
N THR A 230 -3.76 8.13 18.11
CA THR A 230 -3.90 8.89 19.36
C THR A 230 -3.93 7.97 20.58
N ILE A 231 -4.56 6.82 20.48
CA ILE A 231 -4.64 5.89 21.62
C ILE A 231 -3.35 5.10 21.77
N LEU A 232 -2.72 4.65 20.66
CA LEU A 232 -1.40 4.02 20.71
C LEU A 232 -0.34 4.98 21.28
N ASP A 233 -0.43 6.30 20.99
CA ASP A 233 0.44 7.32 21.58
C ASP A 233 0.17 7.47 23.09
N SER A 234 -1.10 7.35 23.50
CA SER A 234 -1.49 7.37 24.92
C SER A 234 -0.96 6.15 25.69
N ALA A 235 -0.96 4.97 25.05
CA ALA A 235 -0.35 3.76 25.63
C ALA A 235 1.17 3.94 25.79
N ALA A 236 1.85 4.46 24.77
CA ALA A 236 3.28 4.74 24.83
C ALA A 236 3.63 5.73 25.95
N ALA A 237 2.80 6.79 26.14
CA ALA A 237 2.98 7.75 27.21
C ALA A 237 2.74 7.17 28.64
N TYR A 238 2.08 6.01 28.73
CA TYR A 238 1.86 5.29 29.99
C TYR A 238 3.12 4.59 30.48
N VAL A 239 4.12 4.42 29.61
CA VAL A 239 5.40 3.77 29.92
C VAL A 239 6.47 4.83 30.22
N GLU A 240 7.01 4.83 31.44
CA GLU A 240 8.06 5.75 31.83
C GLU A 240 9.42 5.39 31.24
N SER A 241 10.26 6.39 30.94
CA SER A 241 11.63 6.18 30.46
C SER A 241 12.45 5.34 31.43
N GLY A 242 13.22 4.38 30.92
CA GLY A 242 14.06 3.49 31.70
C GLY A 242 13.35 2.31 32.34
N THR A 243 12.08 2.08 31.96
CA THR A 243 11.32 0.91 32.36
C THR A 243 11.95 -0.37 31.78
N THR A 244 12.04 -1.44 32.57
CA THR A 244 12.53 -2.74 32.05
C THR A 244 11.56 -3.33 31.03
N PRO A 245 12.02 -4.16 30.07
CA PRO A 245 11.16 -4.77 29.05
C PRO A 245 9.93 -5.48 29.64
N ARG A 246 10.12 -6.27 30.70
CA ARG A 246 9.01 -6.93 31.42
C ARG A 246 8.00 -5.92 31.96
N ARG A 247 8.50 -4.90 32.68
CA ARG A 247 7.63 -3.88 33.26
C ARG A 247 6.91 -3.06 32.18
N CYS A 248 7.57 -2.79 31.07
CA CYS A 248 6.96 -2.14 29.90
C CYS A 248 5.77 -2.98 29.40
N ALA A 249 5.97 -4.27 29.14
CA ALA A 249 4.92 -5.17 28.69
C ALA A 249 3.74 -5.25 29.68
N GLU A 250 4.02 -5.31 31.00
CA GLU A 250 2.99 -5.28 32.05
C GLU A 250 2.15 -3.99 32.00
N LEU A 251 2.78 -2.84 31.79
CA LEU A 251 2.08 -1.56 31.70
C LEU A 251 1.22 -1.47 30.44
N LEU A 252 1.72 -1.92 29.28
CA LEU A 252 0.96 -1.96 28.02
C LEU A 252 -0.24 -2.91 28.11
N ALA A 253 -0.03 -4.12 28.64
CA ALA A 253 -1.14 -5.07 28.85
C ALA A 253 -2.19 -4.47 29.81
N ARG A 254 -1.76 -3.88 30.92
CA ARG A 254 -2.67 -3.24 31.88
C ARG A 254 -3.43 -2.07 31.26
N PHE A 255 -2.80 -1.29 30.39
CA PHE A 255 -3.47 -0.21 29.65
C PHE A 255 -4.68 -0.74 28.87
N LEU A 256 -4.56 -1.90 28.19
CA LEU A 256 -5.64 -2.54 27.48
C LEU A 256 -6.66 -3.19 28.41
N LEU A 257 -6.21 -4.02 29.34
CA LEU A 257 -7.06 -4.81 30.25
C LEU A 257 -7.96 -3.95 31.16
N THR A 258 -7.53 -2.73 31.49
CA THR A 258 -8.32 -1.82 32.35
C THR A 258 -9.29 -0.93 31.58
N ARG A 259 -9.16 -0.83 30.26
CA ARG A 259 -9.97 0.09 29.43
C ARG A 259 -10.97 -0.62 28.54
N PHE A 260 -10.68 -1.85 28.14
CA PHE A 260 -11.46 -2.57 27.15
C PHE A 260 -12.02 -3.85 27.72
N THR A 261 -13.17 -4.26 27.17
CA THR A 261 -13.85 -5.49 27.58
C THR A 261 -13.98 -6.43 26.38
N TYR A 262 -14.08 -7.71 26.68
CA TYR A 262 -14.27 -8.76 25.70
C TYR A 262 -15.69 -8.80 25.12
N THR A 263 -15.81 -9.21 23.88
CA THR A 263 -17.05 -9.62 23.22
C THR A 263 -16.76 -10.79 22.27
N THR A 264 -17.72 -11.70 22.14
CA THR A 264 -17.68 -12.68 21.05
C THR A 264 -18.08 -11.96 19.76
N ALA A 265 -17.31 -12.15 18.69
CA ALA A 265 -17.67 -11.73 17.35
C ALA A 265 -17.74 -12.97 16.46
N GLU A 266 -18.78 -13.06 15.62
CA GLU A 266 -18.95 -14.17 14.67
C GLU A 266 -18.04 -14.01 13.45
N GLU A 267 -17.62 -12.77 13.13
CA GLU A 267 -16.82 -12.46 11.96
C GLU A 267 -15.54 -11.69 12.33
N THR A 268 -14.48 -11.88 11.54
CA THR A 268 -13.25 -11.08 11.67
C THR A 268 -13.52 -9.66 11.20
N PRO A 269 -13.32 -8.63 12.03
CA PRO A 269 -13.57 -7.25 11.63
C PRO A 269 -12.56 -6.75 10.61
N ASP A 270 -13.01 -5.83 9.75
CA ASP A 270 -12.17 -5.16 8.76
C ASP A 270 -11.15 -4.20 9.39
N MET A 271 -11.43 -3.72 10.61
CA MET A 271 -10.66 -2.71 11.31
C MET A 271 -10.49 -3.07 12.79
N PRO A 272 -9.79 -4.18 13.11
CA PRO A 272 -9.79 -4.74 14.47
C PRO A 272 -9.31 -3.77 15.55
N ALA A 273 -8.29 -2.96 15.27
CA ALA A 273 -7.79 -1.96 16.21
C ALA A 273 -8.79 -0.82 16.43
N TYR A 274 -9.40 -0.29 15.36
CA TYR A 274 -10.39 0.79 15.49
C TYR A 274 -11.63 0.30 16.23
N ASP A 275 -12.09 -0.92 15.95
CA ASP A 275 -13.28 -1.50 16.60
C ASP A 275 -13.08 -1.65 18.11
N LEU A 276 -11.91 -2.13 18.57
CA LEU A 276 -11.56 -2.14 19.98
C LEU A 276 -11.65 -0.74 20.58
N LEU A 277 -11.00 0.23 19.94
CA LEU A 277 -10.80 1.57 20.46
C LEU A 277 -12.09 2.41 20.45
N SER A 278 -12.98 2.18 19.47
CA SER A 278 -14.24 2.92 19.31
C SER A 278 -15.39 2.35 20.14
N SER A 279 -15.51 1.01 20.21
CA SER A 279 -16.60 0.34 20.93
C SER A 279 -16.27 0.05 22.40
N GLY A 280 -14.99 0.06 22.75
CA GLY A 280 -14.51 -0.38 24.06
C GLY A 280 -14.62 -1.89 24.30
N ARG A 281 -14.97 -2.67 23.26
CA ARG A 281 -15.20 -4.11 23.31
C ARG A 281 -14.64 -4.77 22.06
N ALA A 282 -13.94 -5.86 22.22
CA ALA A 282 -13.35 -6.57 21.10
C ALA A 282 -13.16 -8.06 21.35
N HIS A 283 -12.78 -8.75 20.31
CA HIS A 283 -12.38 -10.15 20.31
C HIS A 283 -10.86 -10.31 20.30
N SER A 284 -10.40 -11.56 20.27
CA SER A 284 -8.98 -11.90 20.40
C SER A 284 -8.06 -11.18 19.39
N LEU A 285 -8.46 -11.09 18.11
CA LEU A 285 -7.67 -10.42 17.08
C LEU A 285 -7.40 -8.94 17.40
N SER A 286 -8.43 -8.22 17.86
CA SER A 286 -8.30 -6.79 18.18
C SER A 286 -7.35 -6.54 19.34
N PHE A 287 -7.45 -7.35 20.41
CA PHE A 287 -6.51 -7.28 21.53
C PHE A 287 -5.09 -7.63 21.09
N ALA A 288 -4.92 -8.74 20.36
CA ALA A 288 -3.61 -9.21 19.94
C ALA A 288 -2.91 -8.25 18.96
N SER A 289 -3.65 -7.68 17.99
CA SER A 289 -3.12 -6.71 17.02
C SER A 289 -2.70 -5.41 17.69
N VAL A 290 -3.52 -4.85 18.60
CA VAL A 290 -3.17 -3.61 19.31
C VAL A 290 -2.00 -3.83 20.26
N PHE A 291 -1.99 -4.92 21.01
CA PHE A 291 -0.86 -5.23 21.89
C PHE A 291 0.45 -5.45 21.11
N TYR A 292 0.38 -6.10 19.95
CA TYR A 292 1.53 -6.21 19.04
C TYR A 292 2.06 -4.84 18.64
N ALA A 293 1.18 -3.92 18.20
CA ALA A 293 1.57 -2.58 17.80
C ALA A 293 2.17 -1.76 18.95
N GLU A 294 1.61 -1.86 20.16
CA GLU A 294 2.14 -1.21 21.36
C GLU A 294 3.53 -1.76 21.73
N CYS A 295 3.70 -3.08 21.71
CA CYS A 295 4.99 -3.74 21.95
C CYS A 295 6.03 -3.31 20.91
N SER A 296 5.66 -3.30 19.63
CA SER A 296 6.54 -2.88 18.53
C SER A 296 7.01 -1.43 18.70
N ARG A 297 6.11 -0.51 19.03
CA ARG A 297 6.45 0.90 19.33
C ARG A 297 7.37 1.05 20.54
N ALA A 298 7.22 0.18 21.52
CA ALA A 298 8.08 0.15 22.72
C ALA A 298 9.43 -0.57 22.49
N GLY A 299 9.67 -1.11 21.29
CA GLY A 299 10.89 -1.85 20.95
C GLY A 299 10.96 -3.26 21.56
N LEU A 300 9.82 -3.81 21.97
CA LEU A 300 9.71 -5.19 22.45
C LEU A 300 9.55 -6.16 21.27
N ALA A 301 10.27 -7.27 21.29
CA ALA A 301 10.10 -8.33 20.32
C ALA A 301 8.78 -9.08 20.57
N CYS A 302 7.81 -8.89 19.68
CA CYS A 302 6.49 -9.50 19.77
C CYS A 302 6.14 -10.15 18.43
N ARG A 303 5.24 -11.14 18.44
CA ARG A 303 4.64 -11.76 17.25
C ARG A 303 3.14 -11.88 17.45
N LEU A 304 2.41 -11.63 16.38
CA LEU A 304 0.98 -11.91 16.33
C LEU A 304 0.79 -13.37 15.89
N VAL A 305 0.07 -14.16 16.66
CA VAL A 305 -0.17 -15.57 16.39
C VAL A 305 -1.63 -15.79 16.04
N SER A 306 -1.87 -16.55 14.99
CA SER A 306 -3.20 -17.04 14.62
C SER A 306 -3.30 -18.54 14.79
N GLY A 307 -4.42 -19.02 15.29
CA GLY A 307 -4.70 -20.43 15.48
C GLY A 307 -6.12 -20.67 15.93
N THR A 308 -6.31 -21.71 16.72
CA THR A 308 -7.60 -22.00 17.36
C THR A 308 -7.43 -22.14 18.87
N ARG A 309 -8.51 -21.88 19.61
CA ARG A 309 -8.67 -22.18 21.03
C ARG A 309 -10.00 -22.88 21.22
N GLY A 310 -9.96 -24.11 21.70
CA GLY A 310 -11.18 -24.93 21.80
C GLY A 310 -11.84 -25.22 20.46
N GLY A 311 -11.10 -25.18 19.35
CA GLY A 311 -11.59 -25.38 17.98
C GLY A 311 -12.14 -24.13 17.29
N GLU A 312 -12.21 -22.99 17.96
CA GLU A 312 -12.63 -21.70 17.39
C GLU A 312 -11.41 -20.84 17.02
N THR A 313 -11.50 -20.06 15.95
CA THR A 313 -10.42 -19.14 15.52
C THR A 313 -10.08 -18.19 16.66
N HIS A 314 -8.80 -18.11 16.97
CA HIS A 314 -8.29 -17.32 18.09
C HIS A 314 -6.95 -16.69 17.77
N TRP A 315 -6.67 -15.54 18.38
CA TRP A 315 -5.46 -14.75 18.18
C TRP A 315 -4.85 -14.39 19.52
N TRP A 316 -3.51 -14.48 19.60
CA TRP A 316 -2.72 -14.11 20.78
C TRP A 316 -1.34 -13.61 20.35
N ASN A 317 -0.47 -13.34 21.28
CA ASN A 317 0.88 -12.87 21.02
C ASN A 317 1.93 -13.84 21.56
N LEU A 318 3.10 -13.88 20.90
CA LEU A 318 4.34 -14.35 21.51
C LEU A 318 5.19 -13.12 21.79
N LEU A 319 5.59 -12.95 23.06
CA LEU A 319 6.42 -11.85 23.56
C LEU A 319 7.76 -12.39 24.02
N GLN A 320 8.86 -11.83 23.51
CA GLN A 320 10.19 -12.18 23.98
C GLN A 320 10.60 -11.26 25.13
N LEU A 321 10.91 -11.87 26.27
CA LEU A 321 11.50 -11.19 27.40
C LEU A 321 12.84 -11.86 27.71
N GLU A 322 13.92 -11.08 27.66
CA GLU A 322 15.28 -11.61 27.68
C GLU A 322 15.49 -12.55 26.48
N GLU A 323 15.77 -13.82 26.67
CA GLU A 323 15.94 -14.82 25.59
C GLU A 323 14.76 -15.80 25.51
N THR A 324 13.71 -15.58 26.31
CA THR A 324 12.58 -16.52 26.44
C THR A 324 11.33 -15.94 25.79
N TRP A 325 10.67 -16.77 24.97
CA TRP A 325 9.37 -16.46 24.41
C TRP A 325 8.24 -16.91 25.32
N TYR A 326 7.30 -16.02 25.58
CA TYR A 326 6.10 -16.26 26.35
C TYR A 326 4.88 -16.04 25.50
N ALA A 327 3.86 -16.87 25.67
CA ALA A 327 2.56 -16.59 25.09
C ALA A 327 1.79 -15.61 26.00
N VAL A 328 1.11 -14.66 25.34
CA VAL A 328 0.29 -13.63 25.96
C VAL A 328 -1.06 -13.62 25.28
N ASP A 329 -2.11 -14.00 26.00
CA ASP A 329 -3.50 -13.91 25.54
C ASP A 329 -4.27 -12.95 26.44
N LEU A 330 -4.40 -11.70 25.99
CA LEU A 330 -5.09 -10.65 26.77
C LEU A 330 -6.62 -10.92 26.83
N MET A 331 -7.20 -11.56 25.81
CA MET A 331 -8.59 -11.95 25.88
C MET A 331 -8.85 -12.96 27.01
N ARG A 332 -7.99 -13.97 27.14
CA ARG A 332 -8.02 -14.92 28.25
C ARG A 332 -7.95 -14.22 29.61
N SER A 333 -7.06 -13.24 29.73
CA SER A 333 -6.92 -12.46 30.97
C SER A 333 -8.21 -11.70 31.31
N VAL A 334 -8.87 -11.07 30.31
CA VAL A 334 -10.15 -10.37 30.50
C VAL A 334 -11.27 -11.34 30.89
N GLU A 335 -11.35 -12.49 30.25
CA GLU A 335 -12.36 -13.54 30.55
C GLU A 335 -12.25 -14.01 32.00
N GLN A 336 -11.03 -14.07 32.53
CA GLN A 336 -10.76 -14.47 33.93
C GLN A 336 -10.90 -13.31 34.91
N GLY A 337 -11.25 -12.11 34.45
CA GLY A 337 -11.37 -10.90 35.26
C GLY A 337 -10.03 -10.37 35.76
N GLY A 338 -8.92 -10.72 35.10
CA GLY A 338 -7.57 -10.26 35.40
C GLY A 338 -7.28 -8.88 34.82
N ASP A 339 -6.40 -8.13 35.48
CA ASP A 339 -5.89 -6.83 35.03
C ASP A 339 -4.37 -6.82 34.85
N SER A 340 -3.76 -7.99 34.85
CA SER A 340 -2.33 -8.22 34.79
C SER A 340 -1.91 -9.05 33.58
N LEU A 341 -0.66 -8.88 33.16
CA LEU A 341 -0.04 -9.65 32.11
C LEU A 341 0.23 -11.08 32.59
N ASP A 342 -0.39 -12.06 31.95
CA ASP A 342 -0.09 -13.47 32.13
C ASP A 342 0.96 -13.89 31.10
N LEU A 343 2.09 -14.41 31.56
CA LEU A 343 3.16 -14.96 30.74
C LEU A 343 3.07 -16.49 30.78
N LEU A 344 2.63 -17.06 29.70
CA LEU A 344 2.38 -18.51 29.59
C LEU A 344 3.50 -19.19 28.83
N ASP A 345 3.83 -20.43 29.21
CA ASP A 345 4.72 -21.26 28.39
C ASP A 345 3.99 -21.63 27.07
N PRO A 346 4.54 -21.29 25.90
CA PRO A 346 3.91 -21.67 24.62
C PRO A 346 3.67 -23.17 24.50
N ALA A 347 4.54 -24.02 25.05
CA ALA A 347 4.37 -25.47 25.01
C ALA A 347 3.16 -25.95 25.83
N ALA A 348 2.87 -25.27 26.95
CA ALA A 348 1.73 -25.62 27.81
C ALA A 348 0.37 -25.20 27.22
N LEU A 349 0.33 -24.27 26.28
CA LEU A 349 -0.94 -23.82 25.67
C LEU A 349 -1.69 -24.95 24.95
N ARG A 350 -0.99 -25.92 24.39
CA ARG A 350 -1.63 -27.06 23.73
C ARG A 350 -2.52 -27.87 24.68
N ASP A 351 -2.10 -28.02 25.91
CA ASP A 351 -2.87 -28.69 26.96
C ASP A 351 -4.14 -27.88 27.36
N GLU A 352 -4.14 -26.57 27.11
CA GLU A 352 -5.26 -25.66 27.31
C GLU A 352 -6.18 -25.54 26.06
N GLY A 353 -5.96 -26.38 25.04
CA GLY A 353 -6.80 -26.44 23.83
C GLY A 353 -6.45 -25.42 22.74
N TYR A 354 -5.24 -24.84 22.78
CA TYR A 354 -4.74 -24.02 21.67
C TYR A 354 -4.07 -24.90 20.62
N ASP A 355 -4.30 -24.55 19.35
CA ASP A 355 -3.64 -25.19 18.21
C ASP A 355 -3.21 -24.15 17.17
N TRP A 356 -1.94 -24.26 16.71
CA TRP A 356 -1.36 -23.37 15.71
C TRP A 356 -0.19 -24.07 15.00
N ASP A 357 0.22 -23.52 13.86
CA ASP A 357 1.45 -23.93 13.18
C ASP A 357 2.67 -23.39 13.94
N ALA A 358 3.21 -24.22 14.84
CA ALA A 358 4.34 -23.84 15.69
C ALA A 358 5.64 -23.62 14.90
N GLU A 359 5.79 -24.21 13.70
CA GLU A 359 6.99 -24.03 12.88
C GLU A 359 7.06 -22.64 12.25
N ALA A 360 5.91 -21.96 12.09
CA ALA A 360 5.84 -20.61 11.57
C ALA A 360 6.29 -19.53 12.57
N TYR A 361 6.51 -19.89 13.85
CA TYR A 361 6.80 -18.96 14.93
C TYR A 361 8.06 -19.33 15.71
N PRO A 362 8.72 -18.34 16.37
CA PRO A 362 9.86 -18.64 17.23
C PRO A 362 9.45 -19.50 18.43
N SER A 363 10.34 -20.41 18.82
CA SER A 363 10.15 -21.32 19.96
C SER A 363 11.30 -21.21 20.94
N ASN A 364 11.03 -21.58 22.19
CA ASN A 364 12.08 -21.74 23.20
C ASN A 364 12.91 -22.99 22.91
N PRO A 365 14.24 -22.98 23.21
CA PRO A 365 15.04 -24.19 23.13
C PRO A 365 14.46 -25.26 24.08
N VAL A 366 14.35 -26.48 23.58
CA VAL A 366 13.94 -27.63 24.40
C VAL A 366 15.08 -27.91 25.37
N PRO A 367 14.84 -27.97 26.70
CA PRO A 367 15.87 -28.35 27.64
C PRO A 367 16.45 -29.73 27.26
N GLU A 368 17.77 -29.84 27.20
CA GLU A 368 18.40 -31.17 27.08
C GLU A 368 17.95 -32.03 28.25
N PRO A 369 17.56 -33.29 28.01
CA PRO A 369 17.21 -34.19 29.10
C PRO A 369 18.43 -34.30 30.03
N GLU A 370 18.21 -34.02 31.32
CA GLU A 370 19.24 -34.20 32.32
C GLU A 370 19.73 -35.67 32.19
N GLU A 371 21.03 -35.85 31.89
CA GLU A 371 21.63 -37.20 31.95
C GLU A 371 21.36 -37.76 33.34
N PRO A 372 20.84 -38.99 33.46
CA PRO A 372 20.62 -39.58 34.78
C PRO A 372 21.95 -39.62 35.47
N THR A 373 22.09 -38.91 36.58
CA THR A 373 23.23 -39.03 37.49
C THR A 373 23.24 -40.47 37.99
N GLU A 374 24.16 -41.26 37.46
CA GLU A 374 24.39 -42.63 37.93
C GLU A 374 24.67 -42.58 39.44
N PRO A 375 24.12 -43.53 40.25
CA PRO A 375 24.22 -43.55 41.71
C PRO A 375 25.64 -43.94 42.19
#